data_2e17230cb7bd64b349e5d52615d2c5a0
#
_entry.id   2e17230cb7bd64b349e5d52615d2c5a0
#
_cell.length_a   1.000
_cell.length_b   1.000
_cell.length_c   1.000
_cell.angle_alpha   90.00
_cell.angle_beta   90.00
_cell.angle_gamma   90.00
#
_symmetry.space_group_name_H-M   'P 1'
#
loop_
_entity.id
_entity.type
_entity.pdbx_description
1 polymer ?
#
loop_
_entity_poly.entity_id
_entity_poly.type
_entity_poly.pdbx_seq_one_letter_code
_entity_poly.pdbx_strand_id
1 'polypeptide(L)'
;TDPAEGDKATTLGRIAAQEGWIRFEIPEGIGGRFSVLSESGLVTAALTGVDVDQLLAGAAMMDRACGSANWRENPALLNGALKWLGAEKYGKWIEVFMPYGTDLKSLSEWYVQLMAESLGKKKDLAGNEVDYGRTPVVAVGTTDMHAQTQAHQEGRRDKLVQFVSVKKWRQDLKIPNLYRDYKTFASWNGVTLGEALAGARKSNEEALASDGRWSANLVLAELNEYHV
;
A
#
# COMPACT_ATOMS: atom_id res chain seq x y z
N THR A 1 19.95 -13.80 6.21
CA THR A 1 20.53 -13.33 7.47
C THR A 1 21.72 -12.44 7.18
N ASP A 2 22.14 -11.66 8.17
CA ASP A 2 23.39 -10.90 8.12
C ASP A 2 24.62 -11.84 8.04
N PRO A 3 25.81 -11.33 7.67
CA PRO A 3 27.02 -12.13 7.54
C PRO A 3 27.33 -12.98 8.78
N ALA A 4 27.92 -14.15 8.56
CA ALA A 4 28.37 -15.03 9.64
C ALA A 4 29.79 -14.71 10.12
N GLU A 5 30.58 -14.01 9.32
CA GLU A 5 31.99 -13.72 9.54
C GLU A 5 32.29 -12.22 9.43
N GLY A 6 33.42 -11.80 9.98
CA GLY A 6 33.87 -10.43 10.00
C GLY A 6 33.21 -9.55 11.08
N ASP A 7 33.49 -8.27 11.05
CA ASP A 7 33.05 -7.28 12.05
C ASP A 7 31.52 -7.08 12.07
N LYS A 8 30.84 -7.48 11.01
CA LYS A 8 29.37 -7.38 10.86
C LYS A 8 28.65 -8.70 11.17
N ALA A 9 29.35 -9.70 11.66
CA ALA A 9 28.75 -11.01 11.95
C ALA A 9 27.75 -10.95 13.09
N THR A 10 26.51 -11.36 12.80
CA THR A 10 25.44 -11.43 13.80
C THR A 10 25.46 -12.75 14.56
N THR A 11 24.86 -12.78 15.74
CA THR A 11 24.71 -14.01 16.53
C THR A 11 23.99 -15.10 15.73
N LEU A 12 22.91 -14.76 15.02
CA LEU A 12 22.16 -15.71 14.20
C LEU A 12 23.00 -16.22 13.02
N GLY A 13 23.76 -15.35 12.37
CA GLY A 13 24.68 -15.75 11.29
C GLY A 13 25.72 -16.75 11.76
N ARG A 14 26.31 -16.56 12.96
CA ARG A 14 27.28 -17.49 13.55
C ARG A 14 26.65 -18.84 13.92
N ILE A 15 25.45 -18.84 14.53
CA ILE A 15 24.70 -20.04 14.85
C ILE A 15 24.40 -20.84 13.56
N ALA A 16 23.86 -20.15 12.56
CA ALA A 16 23.53 -20.77 11.28
C ALA A 16 24.74 -21.38 10.58
N ALA A 17 25.92 -20.75 10.69
CA ALA A 17 27.17 -21.31 10.18
C ALA A 17 27.61 -22.55 10.97
N GLN A 18 27.51 -22.50 12.30
CA GLN A 18 27.86 -23.60 13.19
C GLN A 18 26.96 -24.83 12.97
N GLU A 19 25.66 -24.61 12.79
CA GLU A 19 24.65 -25.66 12.61
C GLU A 19 24.50 -26.11 11.15
N GLY A 20 25.23 -25.50 10.21
CA GLY A 20 25.18 -25.86 8.80
C GLY A 20 23.84 -25.46 8.11
N TRP A 21 23.14 -24.48 8.61
CA TRP A 21 21.87 -24.03 8.02
C TRP A 21 22.09 -23.33 6.68
N ILE A 22 21.15 -23.50 5.76
CA ILE A 22 21.11 -22.72 4.51
C ILE A 22 20.93 -21.24 4.86
N ARG A 23 21.79 -20.38 4.30
CA ARG A 23 21.79 -18.96 4.55
C ARG A 23 21.60 -18.19 3.24
N PHE A 24 20.81 -17.15 3.33
CA PHE A 24 20.67 -16.13 2.30
C PHE A 24 21.04 -14.80 2.94
N GLU A 25 21.92 -14.05 2.34
CA GLU A 25 22.43 -12.79 2.89
C GLU A 25 21.69 -11.62 2.29
N ILE A 26 21.18 -10.72 3.15
CA ILE A 26 20.56 -9.48 2.70
C ILE A 26 21.67 -8.56 2.17
N PRO A 27 21.55 -8.01 0.95
CA PRO A 27 22.57 -7.12 0.40
C PRO A 27 22.82 -5.91 1.30
N GLU A 28 24.07 -5.50 1.40
CA GLU A 28 24.46 -4.33 2.19
C GLU A 28 23.73 -3.07 1.70
N GLY A 29 23.23 -2.27 2.64
CA GLY A 29 22.50 -1.03 2.35
C GLY A 29 21.00 -1.19 2.21
N ILE A 30 20.46 -2.42 2.21
CA ILE A 30 19.01 -2.65 2.20
C ILE A 30 18.49 -2.63 3.64
N GLY A 31 17.74 -1.58 4.00
CA GLY A 31 17.04 -1.50 5.27
C GLY A 31 15.82 -2.43 5.33
N GLY A 32 15.41 -2.83 6.54
CA GLY A 32 14.33 -3.81 6.76
C GLY A 32 13.04 -3.52 6.00
N ARG A 33 12.54 -2.29 6.02
CA ARG A 33 11.31 -1.89 5.33
C ARG A 33 11.40 -1.88 3.80
N PHE A 34 12.61 -1.98 3.23
CA PHE A 34 12.87 -2.09 1.79
C PHE A 34 13.21 -3.51 1.36
N SER A 35 13.24 -4.49 2.28
CA SER A 35 13.78 -5.83 2.04
C SER A 35 12.76 -6.84 1.48
N VAL A 36 11.53 -6.40 1.17
CA VAL A 36 10.48 -7.30 0.64
C VAL A 36 10.94 -8.03 -0.64
N LEU A 37 11.64 -7.34 -1.52
CA LEU A 37 12.16 -7.90 -2.78
C LEU A 37 13.64 -8.34 -2.67
N SER A 38 14.13 -8.54 -1.45
CA SER A 38 15.41 -9.17 -1.18
C SER A 38 15.20 -10.60 -0.65
N GLU A 39 16.28 -11.30 -0.39
CA GLU A 39 16.26 -12.68 0.10
C GLU A 39 15.36 -12.87 1.31
N SER A 40 15.26 -11.88 2.19
CA SER A 40 14.44 -12.00 3.40
C SER A 40 12.93 -12.10 3.09
N GLY A 41 12.44 -11.34 2.12
CA GLY A 41 11.05 -11.41 1.68
C GLY A 41 10.82 -12.54 0.68
N LEU A 42 11.72 -12.71 -0.29
CA LEU A 42 11.56 -13.70 -1.38
C LEU A 42 11.61 -15.14 -0.88
N VAL A 43 12.48 -15.47 0.09
CA VAL A 43 12.51 -16.82 0.69
C VAL A 43 11.19 -17.13 1.39
N THR A 44 10.65 -16.18 2.15
CA THR A 44 9.36 -16.35 2.83
C THR A 44 8.22 -16.49 1.80
N ALA A 45 8.22 -15.67 0.76
CA ALA A 45 7.26 -15.74 -0.33
C ALA A 45 7.27 -17.10 -1.02
N ALA A 46 8.45 -17.59 -1.40
CA ALA A 46 8.62 -18.91 -2.03
C ALA A 46 8.13 -20.05 -1.13
N LEU A 47 8.47 -20.02 0.16
CA LEU A 47 8.06 -21.05 1.12
C LEU A 47 6.54 -21.06 1.37
N THR A 48 5.86 -19.95 1.15
CA THR A 48 4.40 -19.85 1.29
C THR A 48 3.65 -20.07 -0.03
N GLY A 49 4.36 -20.40 -1.11
CA GLY A 49 3.77 -20.71 -2.42
C GLY A 49 3.45 -19.50 -3.28
N VAL A 50 3.99 -18.33 -2.96
CA VAL A 50 3.90 -17.12 -3.79
C VAL A 50 4.75 -17.32 -5.05
N ASP A 51 4.24 -16.95 -6.22
CA ASP A 51 4.99 -16.94 -7.47
C ASP A 51 6.00 -15.77 -7.46
N VAL A 52 7.23 -16.09 -7.05
CA VAL A 52 8.33 -15.13 -6.91
C VAL A 52 8.72 -14.53 -8.27
N ASP A 53 8.63 -15.29 -9.36
CA ASP A 53 8.96 -14.80 -10.70
C ASP A 53 7.96 -13.74 -11.15
N GLN A 54 6.68 -13.94 -10.90
CA GLN A 54 5.64 -12.93 -11.16
C GLN A 54 5.83 -11.68 -10.29
N LEU A 55 6.14 -11.85 -9.00
CA LEU A 55 6.41 -10.74 -8.10
C LEU A 55 7.59 -9.88 -8.59
N LEU A 56 8.70 -10.50 -8.96
CA LEU A 56 9.87 -9.82 -9.50
C LEU A 56 9.61 -9.19 -10.87
N ALA A 57 8.81 -9.85 -11.72
CA ALA A 57 8.43 -9.29 -13.02
C ALA A 57 7.58 -8.01 -12.87
N GLY A 58 6.65 -7.99 -11.91
CA GLY A 58 5.87 -6.81 -11.55
C GLY A 58 6.76 -5.66 -11.04
N ALA A 59 7.67 -5.96 -10.12
CA ALA A 59 8.64 -4.99 -9.62
C ALA A 59 9.51 -4.40 -10.76
N ALA A 60 10.02 -5.24 -11.65
CA ALA A 60 10.80 -4.80 -12.80
C ALA A 60 9.99 -3.95 -13.80
N MET A 61 8.69 -4.22 -13.94
CA MET A 61 7.79 -3.39 -14.74
C MET A 61 7.63 -2.00 -14.11
N MET A 62 7.40 -1.92 -12.81
CA MET A 62 7.28 -0.64 -12.09
C MET A 62 8.60 0.13 -12.07
N ASP A 63 9.74 -0.53 -11.93
CA ASP A 63 11.06 0.11 -12.03
C ASP A 63 11.22 0.83 -13.38
N ARG A 64 10.89 0.16 -14.49
CA ARG A 64 10.89 0.79 -15.82
C ARG A 64 9.91 1.96 -15.93
N ALA A 65 8.70 1.80 -15.42
CA ALA A 65 7.68 2.85 -15.44
C ALA A 65 8.08 4.08 -14.61
N CYS A 66 8.84 3.87 -13.56
CA CYS A 66 9.33 4.92 -12.66
C CYS A 66 10.76 5.42 -13.01
N GLY A 67 11.36 4.94 -14.09
CA GLY A 67 12.72 5.31 -14.52
C GLY A 67 12.84 6.69 -15.18
N SER A 68 11.74 7.29 -15.66
CA SER A 68 11.75 8.61 -16.31
C SER A 68 11.89 9.74 -15.27
N ALA A 69 12.76 10.72 -15.56
CA ALA A 69 12.83 11.97 -14.81
C ALA A 69 11.65 12.93 -15.10
N ASN A 70 10.91 12.66 -16.16
CA ASN A 70 9.71 13.43 -16.49
C ASN A 70 8.55 13.01 -15.57
N TRP A 71 8.17 13.89 -14.66
CA TRP A 71 7.12 13.61 -13.67
C TRP A 71 5.76 13.24 -14.28
N ARG A 72 5.46 13.64 -15.53
CA ARG A 72 4.23 13.28 -16.23
C ARG A 72 4.21 11.83 -16.72
N GLU A 73 5.37 11.24 -16.89
CA GLU A 73 5.57 9.87 -17.36
C GLU A 73 5.91 8.92 -16.20
N ASN A 74 6.26 9.47 -15.05
CA ASN A 74 6.67 8.72 -13.87
C ASN A 74 5.57 8.77 -12.80
N PRO A 75 4.79 7.71 -12.63
CA PRO A 75 3.66 7.69 -11.68
C PRO A 75 4.10 7.88 -10.23
N ALA A 76 5.27 7.41 -9.85
CA ALA A 76 5.80 7.59 -8.49
C ALA A 76 6.15 9.07 -8.22
N LEU A 77 6.83 9.74 -9.15
CA LEU A 77 7.14 11.15 -9.03
C LEU A 77 5.88 12.02 -9.03
N LEU A 78 4.90 11.70 -9.89
CA LEU A 78 3.64 12.42 -9.93
C LEU A 78 2.89 12.29 -8.60
N ASN A 79 2.73 11.07 -8.09
CA ASN A 79 2.06 10.82 -6.82
C ASN A 79 2.77 11.49 -5.66
N GLY A 80 4.10 11.39 -5.61
CA GLY A 80 4.94 12.03 -4.59
C GLY A 80 4.83 13.57 -4.63
N ALA A 81 4.91 14.17 -5.82
CA ALA A 81 4.81 15.62 -5.99
C ALA A 81 3.42 16.15 -5.57
N LEU A 82 2.34 15.46 -5.95
CA LEU A 82 0.99 15.85 -5.54
C LEU A 82 0.80 15.78 -4.02
N LYS A 83 1.32 14.74 -3.39
CA LYS A 83 1.27 14.58 -1.94
C LYS A 83 2.12 15.61 -1.20
N TRP A 84 3.30 15.93 -1.74
CA TRP A 84 4.16 16.99 -1.21
C TRP A 84 3.47 18.36 -1.31
N LEU A 85 2.94 18.71 -2.48
CA LEU A 85 2.16 19.95 -2.66
C LEU A 85 0.95 19.99 -1.72
N GLY A 86 0.27 18.85 -1.54
CA GLY A 86 -0.85 18.70 -0.61
C GLY A 86 -0.47 19.10 0.81
N ALA A 87 0.67 18.62 1.30
CA ALA A 87 1.17 18.96 2.62
C ALA A 87 1.60 20.42 2.70
N GLU A 88 2.54 20.85 1.85
CA GLU A 88 3.20 22.15 1.95
C GLU A 88 2.28 23.33 1.66
N LYS A 89 1.43 23.21 0.63
CA LYS A 89 0.58 24.35 0.20
C LYS A 89 -0.85 24.28 0.69
N TYR A 90 -1.34 23.08 0.99
CA TYR A 90 -2.76 22.89 1.29
C TYR A 90 -3.02 22.24 2.65
N GLY A 91 -1.96 22.06 3.47
CA GLY A 91 -2.08 21.56 4.84
C GLY A 91 -2.58 20.11 4.95
N LYS A 92 -2.34 19.26 3.93
CA LYS A 92 -2.73 17.85 3.92
C LYS A 92 -1.67 16.98 4.57
N TRP A 93 -1.54 17.10 5.88
CA TRP A 93 -0.49 16.44 6.65
C TRP A 93 -0.83 15.00 7.07
N ILE A 94 -2.08 14.58 6.88
CA ILE A 94 -2.53 13.21 7.18
C ILE A 94 -2.79 12.49 5.86
N GLU A 95 -2.16 11.33 5.68
CA GLU A 95 -2.41 10.46 4.55
C GLU A 95 -3.12 9.19 5.01
N VAL A 96 -4.37 9.02 4.58
CA VAL A 96 -5.15 7.82 4.83
C VAL A 96 -4.94 6.86 3.66
N PHE A 97 -4.23 5.76 3.89
CA PHE A 97 -4.03 4.72 2.89
C PHE A 97 -5.13 3.67 3.03
N MET A 98 -6.04 3.63 2.05
CA MET A 98 -7.33 2.93 2.16
C MET A 98 -7.58 1.97 0.99
N PRO A 99 -7.04 0.74 1.05
CA PRO A 99 -7.41 -0.29 0.11
C PRO A 99 -8.84 -0.78 0.35
N TYR A 100 -9.52 -1.13 -0.73
CA TYR A 100 -10.79 -1.83 -0.69
C TYR A 100 -10.56 -3.31 -0.93
N GLY A 101 -10.47 -4.04 0.16
CA GLY A 101 -10.23 -5.47 0.24
C GLY A 101 -9.30 -5.85 1.39
N THR A 102 -9.71 -6.81 2.18
CA THR A 102 -8.97 -7.27 3.38
C THR A 102 -7.61 -7.88 3.02
N ASP A 103 -7.48 -8.49 1.84
CA ASP A 103 -6.24 -9.08 1.34
C ASP A 103 -5.12 -8.05 1.18
N LEU A 104 -5.47 -6.76 1.05
CA LEU A 104 -4.52 -5.67 0.92
C LEU A 104 -4.20 -4.96 2.26
N LYS A 105 -4.70 -5.47 3.38
CA LYS A 105 -4.49 -4.84 4.68
C LYS A 105 -3.01 -4.76 5.05
N SER A 106 -2.27 -5.86 4.92
CA SER A 106 -0.85 -5.90 5.25
C SER A 106 0.00 -5.01 4.35
N LEU A 107 -0.40 -4.80 3.09
CA LEU A 107 0.21 -3.80 2.21
C LEU A 107 0.08 -2.39 2.79
N SER A 108 -1.08 -2.07 3.35
CA SER A 108 -1.31 -0.77 4.00
C SER A 108 -0.46 -0.58 5.25
N GLU A 109 -0.34 -1.62 6.06
CA GLU A 109 0.48 -1.61 7.29
C GLU A 109 1.96 -1.44 6.95
N TRP A 110 2.46 -2.13 5.93
CA TRP A 110 3.80 -1.94 5.40
C TRP A 110 4.02 -0.52 4.86
N TYR A 111 3.07 0.00 4.08
CA TYR A 111 3.14 1.36 3.55
C TYR A 111 3.24 2.41 4.66
N VAL A 112 2.51 2.25 5.76
CA VAL A 112 2.57 3.14 6.93
C VAL A 112 3.96 3.14 7.55
N GLN A 113 4.57 1.98 7.76
CA GLN A 113 5.94 1.89 8.25
C GLN A 113 6.94 2.53 7.27
N LEU A 114 6.83 2.17 5.98
CA LEU A 114 7.68 2.71 4.93
C LEU A 114 7.67 4.24 4.91
N MET A 115 6.48 4.83 4.99
CA MET A 115 6.30 6.27 4.95
C MET A 115 6.78 6.95 6.23
N ALA A 116 6.36 6.46 7.41
CA ALA A 116 6.68 7.07 8.69
C ALA A 116 8.19 7.08 8.97
N GLU A 117 8.86 5.95 8.81
CA GLU A 117 10.30 5.83 9.07
C GLU A 117 11.16 6.50 7.99
N SER A 118 10.68 6.57 6.74
CA SER A 118 11.44 7.17 5.65
C SER A 118 11.35 8.69 5.62
N LEU A 119 10.17 9.25 5.89
CA LEU A 119 9.88 10.68 5.78
C LEU A 119 9.92 11.43 7.10
N GLY A 120 9.75 10.75 8.24
CA GLY A 120 9.88 11.38 9.57
C GLY A 120 11.34 11.77 9.81
N LYS A 121 11.65 13.07 9.75
CA LYS A 121 13.01 13.60 9.88
C LYS A 121 13.05 14.86 10.73
N LYS A 122 13.94 14.84 11.73
CA LYS A 122 14.18 16.03 12.56
C LYS A 122 14.93 17.12 11.80
N LYS A 123 15.83 16.72 10.89
CA LYS A 123 16.71 17.65 10.16
C LYS A 123 16.61 17.44 8.65
N ASP A 124 16.80 18.52 7.90
CA ASP A 124 17.01 18.50 6.45
C ASP A 124 18.45 18.10 6.09
N LEU A 125 18.75 18.02 4.79
CA LEU A 125 20.08 17.68 4.29
C LEU A 125 21.14 18.76 4.62
N ALA A 126 20.73 19.99 4.92
CA ALA A 126 21.62 21.08 5.32
C ALA A 126 21.85 21.11 6.85
N GLY A 127 21.19 20.24 7.60
CA GLY A 127 21.31 20.13 9.06
C GLY A 127 20.36 21.01 9.87
N ASN A 128 19.47 21.76 9.20
CA ASN A 128 18.46 22.59 9.88
C ASN A 128 17.38 21.72 10.52
N GLU A 129 16.87 22.13 11.67
CA GLU A 129 15.74 21.48 12.30
C GLU A 129 14.44 21.79 11.54
N VAL A 130 13.72 20.76 11.11
CA VAL A 130 12.50 20.87 10.29
C VAL A 130 11.31 20.09 10.85
N ASP A 131 11.56 19.09 11.71
CA ASP A 131 10.52 18.19 12.27
C ASP A 131 9.51 17.72 11.21
N TYR A 132 10.04 17.25 10.07
CA TYR A 132 9.26 16.94 8.88
C TYR A 132 8.65 15.52 8.94
N GLY A 133 7.49 15.35 8.35
CA GLY A 133 6.84 14.08 8.15
C GLY A 133 5.32 14.20 8.15
N ARG A 134 4.66 13.45 7.26
CA ARG A 134 3.20 13.34 7.25
C ARG A 134 2.78 12.17 8.13
N THR A 135 1.59 12.24 8.71
CA THR A 135 1.02 11.17 9.52
C THR A 135 0.31 10.16 8.63
N PRO A 136 0.82 8.94 8.45
CA PRO A 136 0.12 7.90 7.73
C PRO A 136 -0.92 7.20 8.62
N VAL A 137 -2.08 6.89 8.04
CA VAL A 137 -3.17 6.17 8.71
C VAL A 137 -3.58 4.98 7.86
N VAL A 138 -3.68 3.79 8.46
CA VAL A 138 -4.27 2.62 7.82
C VAL A 138 -5.78 2.69 7.91
N ALA A 139 -6.45 2.39 6.79
CA ALA A 139 -7.88 2.14 6.74
C ALA A 139 -8.16 1.03 5.74
N VAL A 140 -9.19 0.23 5.95
CA VAL A 140 -9.59 -0.85 5.02
C VAL A 140 -11.07 -0.70 4.68
N GLY A 141 -11.37 -0.43 3.42
CA GLY A 141 -12.75 -0.44 2.93
C GLY A 141 -13.29 -1.88 2.84
N THR A 142 -14.53 -2.09 3.22
CA THR A 142 -15.58 -1.09 3.57
C THR A 142 -15.65 -0.78 5.06
N THR A 143 -15.01 -1.59 5.93
CA THR A 143 -15.14 -1.48 7.40
C THR A 143 -14.73 -0.08 7.89
N ASP A 144 -13.55 0.37 7.51
CA ASP A 144 -13.05 1.68 7.95
C ASP A 144 -13.66 2.85 7.16
N MET A 145 -14.24 2.60 5.99
CA MET A 145 -15.10 3.58 5.36
C MET A 145 -16.25 3.96 6.30
N HIS A 146 -16.94 2.98 6.87
CA HIS A 146 -17.99 3.25 7.85
C HIS A 146 -17.45 3.93 9.11
N ALA A 147 -16.31 3.47 9.63
CA ALA A 147 -15.77 3.97 10.89
C ALA A 147 -15.14 5.38 10.79
N GLN A 148 -14.56 5.75 9.63
CA GLN A 148 -13.72 6.94 9.52
C GLN A 148 -14.25 8.01 8.56
N THR A 149 -15.17 7.69 7.64
CA THR A 149 -15.60 8.62 6.58
C THR A 149 -16.21 9.91 7.13
N GLN A 150 -16.91 9.86 8.25
CA GLN A 150 -17.42 11.08 8.90
C GLN A 150 -16.29 12.10 9.16
N ALA A 151 -15.17 11.64 9.70
CA ALA A 151 -14.01 12.50 9.96
C ALA A 151 -13.29 12.94 8.67
N HIS A 152 -13.36 12.13 7.62
CA HIS A 152 -12.81 12.50 6.30
C HIS A 152 -13.68 13.53 5.61
N GLN A 153 -14.99 13.40 5.70
CA GLN A 153 -15.99 14.22 5.02
C GLN A 153 -16.21 15.57 5.73
N GLU A 154 -16.50 15.56 7.02
CA GLU A 154 -16.89 16.74 7.78
C GLU A 154 -15.78 17.27 8.71
N GLY A 155 -14.76 16.47 9.01
CA GLY A 155 -13.65 16.86 9.87
C GLY A 155 -12.70 17.87 9.22
N ARG A 156 -11.58 18.15 9.88
CA ARG A 156 -10.55 19.08 9.38
C ARG A 156 -10.10 18.71 7.97
N ARG A 157 -9.81 19.72 7.16
CA ARG A 157 -9.36 19.56 5.76
C ARG A 157 -7.85 19.31 5.65
N ASP A 158 -7.31 18.49 6.53
CA ASP A 158 -5.89 18.16 6.68
C ASP A 158 -5.52 16.78 6.13
N LYS A 159 -6.49 16.09 5.50
CA LYS A 159 -6.32 14.71 5.02
C LYS A 159 -6.29 14.63 3.50
N LEU A 160 -5.54 13.64 3.03
CA LEU A 160 -5.60 13.09 1.68
C LEU A 160 -5.91 11.61 1.80
N VAL A 161 -6.89 11.12 1.06
CA VAL A 161 -7.25 9.70 1.05
C VAL A 161 -6.68 9.03 -0.20
N GLN A 162 -5.73 8.11 0.01
CA GLN A 162 -5.18 7.27 -1.06
C GLN A 162 -5.94 5.96 -1.10
N PHE A 163 -6.86 5.83 -2.04
CA PHE A 163 -7.53 4.56 -2.30
C PHE A 163 -6.62 3.58 -3.03
N VAL A 164 -6.82 2.29 -2.77
CA VAL A 164 -6.30 1.20 -3.60
C VAL A 164 -7.47 0.31 -3.98
N SER A 165 -7.63 0.08 -5.27
CA SER A 165 -8.73 -0.73 -5.82
C SER A 165 -8.22 -1.84 -6.73
N VAL A 166 -8.99 -2.91 -6.83
CA VAL A 166 -8.71 -4.07 -7.67
C VAL A 166 -9.79 -4.17 -8.74
N LYS A 167 -9.39 -4.33 -10.01
CA LYS A 167 -10.34 -4.54 -11.12
C LYS A 167 -10.78 -6.00 -11.23
N LYS A 168 -9.87 -6.95 -11.02
CA LYS A 168 -10.14 -8.36 -11.11
C LYS A 168 -9.62 -9.09 -9.88
N TRP A 169 -10.53 -9.70 -9.13
CA TRP A 169 -10.24 -10.49 -7.94
C TRP A 169 -9.85 -11.93 -8.32
N ARG A 170 -9.05 -12.59 -7.47
CA ARG A 170 -8.72 -14.02 -7.62
C ARG A 170 -9.97 -14.89 -7.66
N GLN A 171 -10.94 -14.55 -6.82
CA GLN A 171 -12.29 -15.14 -6.81
C GLN A 171 -13.30 -14.02 -6.60
N ASP A 172 -14.36 -14.04 -7.34
CA ASP A 172 -15.43 -13.06 -7.23
C ASP A 172 -16.80 -13.78 -7.15
N LEU A 173 -17.40 -13.74 -5.99
CA LEU A 173 -18.63 -14.46 -5.70
C LEU A 173 -19.84 -13.57 -5.99
N LYS A 174 -20.83 -14.15 -6.68
CA LYS A 174 -22.13 -13.49 -6.89
C LYS A 174 -23.00 -13.60 -5.64
N ILE A 175 -23.65 -12.51 -5.28
CA ILE A 175 -24.64 -12.47 -4.23
C ILE A 175 -25.85 -13.28 -4.70
N PRO A 176 -26.28 -14.33 -3.94
CA PRO A 176 -27.37 -15.17 -4.33
C PRO A 176 -28.71 -14.43 -4.22
N ASN A 177 -29.61 -14.67 -5.18
CA ASN A 177 -30.94 -14.07 -5.18
C ASN A 177 -31.93 -14.90 -4.33
N LEU A 178 -31.80 -14.82 -3.02
CA LEU A 178 -32.60 -15.62 -2.09
C LEU A 178 -33.94 -14.96 -1.72
N TYR A 179 -34.03 -13.64 -1.69
CA TYR A 179 -35.16 -12.88 -1.18
C TYR A 179 -35.77 -11.98 -2.26
N ARG A 180 -36.26 -12.59 -3.34
CA ARG A 180 -36.72 -11.91 -4.57
C ARG A 180 -37.84 -10.93 -4.36
N ASP A 181 -38.71 -11.23 -3.40
CA ASP A 181 -39.95 -10.48 -3.12
C ASP A 181 -39.67 -9.18 -2.31
N TYR A 182 -38.45 -9.02 -1.79
CA TYR A 182 -38.05 -7.84 -1.05
C TYR A 182 -37.31 -6.86 -1.97
N LYS A 183 -37.93 -5.71 -2.27
CA LYS A 183 -37.35 -4.67 -3.15
C LYS A 183 -35.95 -4.23 -2.73
N THR A 184 -35.67 -4.19 -1.43
CA THR A 184 -34.36 -3.82 -0.88
C THR A 184 -33.24 -4.74 -1.38
N PHE A 185 -33.53 -6.01 -1.62
CA PHE A 185 -32.54 -6.98 -2.09
C PHE A 185 -32.52 -7.14 -3.62
N ALA A 186 -33.49 -6.58 -4.33
CA ALA A 186 -33.58 -6.73 -5.78
C ALA A 186 -32.37 -6.11 -6.49
N SER A 187 -31.83 -5.01 -5.98
CA SER A 187 -30.63 -4.32 -6.53
C SER A 187 -29.34 -5.10 -6.35
N TRP A 188 -29.29 -6.09 -5.46
CA TRP A 188 -28.11 -6.91 -5.19
C TRP A 188 -28.09 -8.21 -5.99
N ASN A 189 -29.19 -8.49 -6.69
CA ASN A 189 -29.32 -9.72 -7.44
C ASN A 189 -28.34 -9.81 -8.60
N GLY A 190 -27.45 -10.80 -8.53
CA GLY A 190 -26.43 -11.04 -9.56
C GLY A 190 -25.21 -10.13 -9.47
N VAL A 191 -25.20 -9.15 -8.55
CA VAL A 191 -24.01 -8.34 -8.25
C VAL A 191 -22.96 -9.22 -7.60
N THR A 192 -21.69 -9.03 -7.99
CA THR A 192 -20.58 -9.72 -7.34
C THR A 192 -20.08 -8.94 -6.12
N LEU A 193 -19.36 -9.60 -5.20
CA LEU A 193 -18.75 -8.93 -4.07
C LEU A 193 -17.71 -7.89 -4.52
N GLY A 194 -16.98 -8.16 -5.59
CA GLY A 194 -16.04 -7.21 -6.20
C GLY A 194 -16.74 -5.97 -6.75
N GLU A 195 -17.87 -6.14 -7.44
CA GLU A 195 -18.70 -5.01 -7.90
C GLU A 195 -19.25 -4.19 -6.73
N ALA A 196 -19.69 -4.84 -5.66
CA ALA A 196 -20.17 -4.17 -4.45
C ALA A 196 -19.05 -3.33 -3.78
N LEU A 197 -17.84 -3.89 -3.66
CA LEU A 197 -16.68 -3.17 -3.13
C LEU A 197 -16.28 -1.98 -4.03
N ALA A 198 -16.28 -2.18 -5.35
CA ALA A 198 -15.97 -1.12 -6.31
C ALA A 198 -17.01 0.02 -6.24
N GLY A 199 -18.29 -0.31 -6.11
CA GLY A 199 -19.37 0.64 -5.92
C GLY A 199 -19.22 1.46 -4.63
N ALA A 200 -18.95 0.79 -3.51
CA ALA A 200 -18.74 1.44 -2.22
C ALA A 200 -17.53 2.40 -2.25
N ARG A 201 -16.39 1.96 -2.83
CA ARG A 201 -15.21 2.83 -3.02
C ARG A 201 -15.55 4.05 -3.87
N LYS A 202 -16.19 3.83 -5.03
CA LYS A 202 -16.54 4.91 -5.96
C LYS A 202 -17.46 5.94 -5.30
N SER A 203 -18.48 5.48 -4.58
CA SER A 203 -19.38 6.38 -3.86
C SER A 203 -18.66 7.20 -2.78
N ASN A 204 -17.71 6.59 -2.05
CA ASN A 204 -16.90 7.31 -1.07
C ASN A 204 -15.98 8.35 -1.75
N GLU A 205 -15.34 8.01 -2.86
CA GLU A 205 -14.51 8.91 -3.64
C GLU A 205 -15.32 10.11 -4.18
N GLU A 206 -16.50 9.85 -4.74
CA GLU A 206 -17.41 10.89 -5.26
C GLU A 206 -17.93 11.81 -4.14
N ALA A 207 -18.28 11.27 -2.99
CA ALA A 207 -18.69 12.03 -1.83
C ALA A 207 -17.57 12.96 -1.33
N LEU A 208 -16.34 12.45 -1.21
CA LEU A 208 -15.18 13.26 -0.86
C LEU A 208 -14.92 14.37 -1.88
N ALA A 209 -14.97 14.03 -3.17
CA ALA A 209 -14.74 14.99 -4.26
C ALA A 209 -15.78 16.09 -4.28
N SER A 210 -17.07 15.79 -4.04
CA SER A 210 -18.16 16.77 -4.01
C SER A 210 -17.97 17.86 -2.95
N ASP A 211 -17.26 17.53 -1.85
CA ASP A 211 -16.89 18.46 -0.80
C ASP A 211 -15.48 19.07 -0.97
N GLY A 212 -14.85 18.85 -2.11
CA GLY A 212 -13.50 19.32 -2.38
C GLY A 212 -12.46 18.69 -1.45
N ARG A 213 -12.69 17.44 -0.98
CA ARG A 213 -11.73 16.64 -0.26
C ARG A 213 -10.77 15.95 -1.23
N TRP A 214 -9.53 15.85 -0.87
CA TRP A 214 -8.51 15.28 -1.75
C TRP A 214 -8.47 13.77 -1.64
N SER A 215 -8.55 13.13 -2.79
CA SER A 215 -8.32 11.70 -2.91
C SER A 215 -7.56 11.36 -4.19
N ALA A 216 -6.92 10.22 -4.19
CA ALA A 216 -6.30 9.59 -5.35
C ALA A 216 -6.58 8.08 -5.30
N ASN A 217 -6.52 7.38 -6.44
CA ASN A 217 -6.75 5.95 -6.50
C ASN A 217 -5.61 5.24 -7.24
N LEU A 218 -4.98 4.29 -6.56
CA LEU A 218 -4.10 3.31 -7.17
C LEU A 218 -4.96 2.12 -7.62
N VAL A 219 -4.83 1.73 -8.88
CA VAL A 219 -5.66 0.70 -9.48
C VAL A 219 -4.80 -0.51 -9.85
N LEU A 220 -4.99 -1.61 -9.15
CA LEU A 220 -4.42 -2.90 -9.50
C LEU A 220 -5.30 -3.53 -10.58
N ALA A 221 -4.70 -3.96 -11.70
CA ALA A 221 -5.47 -4.61 -12.76
C ALA A 221 -6.04 -5.95 -12.29
N GLU A 222 -5.26 -6.71 -11.55
CA GLU A 222 -5.67 -7.97 -10.91
C GLU A 222 -5.06 -8.06 -9.51
N LEU A 223 -5.67 -8.83 -8.63
CA LEU A 223 -5.06 -9.20 -7.35
C LEU A 223 -4.23 -10.46 -7.55
N ASN A 224 -2.98 -10.29 -7.90
CA ASN A 224 -1.99 -11.34 -8.08
C ASN A 224 -0.58 -10.81 -7.77
N GLU A 225 0.39 -11.68 -7.83
CA GLU A 225 1.79 -11.41 -7.47
C GLU A 225 2.44 -10.35 -8.38
N TYR A 226 2.04 -10.29 -9.65
CA TYR A 226 2.58 -9.32 -10.61
C TYR A 226 2.10 -7.88 -10.34
N HIS A 227 0.87 -7.70 -9.83
CA HIS A 227 0.26 -6.38 -9.69
C HIS A 227 0.34 -5.80 -8.27
N VAL A 228 0.73 -6.59 -7.27
CA VAL A 228 0.94 -6.14 -5.89
C VAL A 228 2.39 -5.73 -5.68
#